data_7f23884e2d4220599a7a8808fff93493
#
_entry.id   7f23884e2d4220599a7a8808fff93493
#
_cell.length_a   1.000
_cell.length_b   1.000
_cell.length_c   1.000
_cell.angle_alpha   90.00
_cell.angle_beta   90.00
_cell.angle_gamma   90.00
#
_symmetry.space_group_name_H-M   'P 1'
#
loop_
_entity.id
_entity.type
_entity.pdbx_description
1 polymer ?
#
loop_
_entity_poly.entity_id
_entity_poly.type
_entity_poly.pdbx_seq_one_letter_code
_entity_poly.pdbx_strand_id
1 'polypeptide(L)'
;MRIIGYALAAALSLAAGTALAQGFSDTSVEYKYGPNYREPGIRGMVPKNIVTLTHVDGGTMWSNFVNIDGLFSYSNDPANNSGPHGTQAVEAYGIYRGDLSLNSAFGTSAFTLNPVLRDVSFQIGGDLSTKNTEFAPAKKLFVVGPNFHFNVPGFLTVALHLSKEWNNNGIVGKPVNFDPTFEAEAVWSYPLAFTGLPLKFQGFFNVVAPKGKDGFGAGTKTEVLTEPRLTLDVGALAFDKPNKLDVSLGYQYWLNKFGNNHDTVPGSLASTVFVAARYHF
;
A
#
# COMPACT_ATOMS: atom_id res chain seq x y z
N MET A 1 -4.08 -11.38 -21.69
CA MET A 1 -3.42 -12.50 -21.00
C MET A 1 -1.88 -12.51 -21.08
N ARG A 2 -1.22 -11.78 -21.98
CA ARG A 2 0.27 -11.76 -22.10
C ARG A 2 0.98 -10.69 -21.26
N ILE A 3 0.31 -9.65 -20.80
CA ILE A 3 0.93 -8.53 -20.07
C ILE A 3 1.08 -8.81 -18.56
N ILE A 4 0.20 -9.63 -17.97
CA ILE A 4 0.26 -9.98 -16.53
C ILE A 4 1.48 -10.87 -16.22
N GLY A 5 1.92 -11.70 -17.17
CA GLY A 5 3.08 -12.57 -16.99
C GLY A 5 4.43 -11.84 -16.88
N TYR A 6 4.55 -10.67 -17.50
CA TYR A 6 5.82 -9.92 -17.48
C TYR A 6 6.00 -9.05 -16.23
N ALA A 7 4.92 -8.55 -15.63
CA ALA A 7 5.00 -7.79 -14.38
C ALA A 7 5.39 -8.70 -13.19
N LEU A 8 4.87 -9.93 -13.16
CA LEU A 8 5.21 -10.90 -12.11
C LEU A 8 6.65 -11.43 -12.26
N ALA A 9 7.14 -11.60 -13.49
CA ALA A 9 8.50 -12.06 -13.77
C ALA A 9 9.57 -10.99 -13.45
N ALA A 10 9.26 -9.70 -13.65
CA ALA A 10 10.16 -8.60 -13.32
C ALA A 10 10.31 -8.38 -11.80
N ALA A 11 9.25 -8.63 -11.01
CA ALA A 11 9.31 -8.54 -9.56
C ALA A 11 10.13 -9.67 -8.91
N LEU A 12 10.11 -10.88 -9.49
CA LEU A 12 10.89 -12.03 -9.02
C LEU A 12 12.40 -11.91 -9.31
N SER A 13 12.79 -11.14 -10.32
CA SER A 13 14.21 -10.95 -10.66
C SER A 13 14.92 -9.88 -9.82
N LEU A 14 14.19 -8.99 -9.16
CA LEU A 14 14.74 -7.99 -8.23
C LEU A 14 15.11 -8.59 -6.85
N ALA A 15 14.57 -9.74 -6.49
CA ALA A 15 14.84 -10.41 -5.22
C ALA A 15 16.17 -11.18 -5.16
N ALA A 16 16.94 -11.24 -6.25
CA ALA A 16 18.14 -12.09 -6.36
C ALA A 16 19.49 -11.32 -6.31
N GLY A 17 19.54 -10.13 -5.71
CA GLY A 17 20.75 -9.30 -5.70
C GLY A 17 21.22 -8.84 -4.34
N THR A 18 22.32 -9.45 -3.87
CA THR A 18 23.32 -9.00 -2.89
C THR A 18 23.02 -9.11 -1.40
N ALA A 19 23.44 -10.24 -0.83
CA ALA A 19 23.80 -10.34 0.59
C ALA A 19 25.09 -9.53 0.86
N LEU A 20 24.98 -8.31 1.37
CA LEU A 20 26.06 -7.58 1.99
C LEU A 20 25.59 -6.77 3.20
N ALA A 21 26.22 -7.04 4.35
CA ALA A 21 26.02 -6.49 5.69
C ALA A 21 24.83 -7.08 6.46
N GLN A 22 24.99 -7.25 7.79
CA GLN A 22 23.96 -7.76 8.71
C GLN A 22 22.65 -6.96 8.58
N GLY A 23 21.84 -7.34 7.62
CA GLY A 23 20.55 -6.78 7.31
C GLY A 23 19.43 -7.74 7.68
N PHE A 24 18.21 -7.26 7.73
CA PHE A 24 17.03 -8.09 7.78
C PHE A 24 16.45 -8.27 6.38
N SER A 25 15.80 -9.41 6.16
CA SER A 25 15.00 -9.67 4.95
C SER A 25 13.81 -10.50 5.33
N ASP A 26 12.62 -10.14 4.87
CA ASP A 26 11.39 -10.89 5.05
C ASP A 26 10.58 -10.86 3.75
N THR A 27 10.07 -12.04 3.38
CA THR A 27 9.15 -12.18 2.26
C THR A 27 7.90 -12.87 2.77
N SER A 28 6.73 -12.32 2.44
CA SER A 28 5.47 -12.89 2.88
C SER A 28 4.41 -12.89 1.79
N VAL A 29 3.47 -13.82 1.91
CA VAL A 29 2.23 -13.85 1.13
C VAL A 29 1.05 -13.71 2.07
N GLU A 30 0.16 -12.77 1.77
CA GLU A 30 -1.07 -12.53 2.51
C GLU A 30 -2.29 -12.80 1.63
N TYR A 31 -3.30 -13.45 2.19
CA TYR A 31 -4.65 -13.45 1.65
C TYR A 31 -5.53 -12.59 2.55
N LYS A 32 -6.25 -11.62 1.93
CA LYS A 32 -7.15 -10.69 2.60
C LYS A 32 -8.54 -10.75 1.95
N TYR A 33 -9.59 -10.80 2.76
CA TYR A 33 -10.96 -10.72 2.33
C TYR A 33 -11.71 -9.60 3.04
N GLY A 34 -12.43 -8.79 2.27
CA GLY A 34 -13.34 -7.77 2.79
C GLY A 34 -14.64 -7.73 1.95
N PRO A 35 -15.81 -7.76 2.62
CA PRO A 35 -17.11 -7.85 1.91
C PRO A 35 -17.62 -6.52 1.37
N ASN A 36 -17.14 -5.38 1.88
CA ASN A 36 -17.82 -4.09 1.73
C ASN A 36 -16.93 -3.00 1.14
N TYR A 37 -15.96 -3.36 0.28
CA TYR A 37 -15.22 -2.35 -0.46
C TYR A 37 -16.15 -1.51 -1.34
N ARG A 38 -15.68 -0.37 -1.79
CA ARG A 38 -16.42 0.55 -2.65
C ARG A 38 -15.60 0.89 -3.89
N GLU A 39 -16.32 1.14 -4.98
CA GLU A 39 -15.72 1.67 -6.21
C GLU A 39 -16.41 2.98 -6.61
N PRO A 40 -15.64 4.03 -6.97
CA PRO A 40 -16.22 5.30 -7.42
C PRO A 40 -17.16 5.11 -8.61
N GLY A 41 -18.28 5.84 -8.58
CA GLY A 41 -19.32 5.79 -9.61
C GLY A 41 -20.48 4.86 -9.30
N ILE A 42 -20.38 3.97 -8.30
CA ILE A 42 -21.47 3.06 -7.93
C ILE A 42 -21.84 3.16 -6.44
N ARG A 43 -23.10 2.87 -6.13
CA ARG A 43 -23.60 2.86 -4.73
C ARG A 43 -23.40 1.51 -4.04
N GLY A 44 -23.17 0.45 -4.80
CA GLY A 44 -23.06 -0.92 -4.31
C GLY A 44 -21.78 -1.20 -3.53
N MET A 45 -21.79 -2.29 -2.78
CA MET A 45 -20.60 -2.87 -2.14
C MET A 45 -19.95 -3.83 -3.12
N VAL A 46 -18.61 -3.89 -3.08
CA VAL A 46 -17.79 -4.75 -3.93
C VAL A 46 -16.96 -5.66 -3.05
N PRO A 47 -17.38 -6.90 -2.81
CA PRO A 47 -16.52 -7.87 -2.12
C PRO A 47 -15.22 -8.09 -2.90
N LYS A 48 -14.09 -8.15 -2.17
CA LYS A 48 -12.79 -8.41 -2.78
C LYS A 48 -12.02 -9.48 -2.03
N ASN A 49 -11.39 -10.35 -2.82
CA ASN A 49 -10.29 -11.19 -2.38
C ASN A 49 -9.00 -10.53 -2.85
N ILE A 50 -8.03 -10.39 -1.97
CA ILE A 50 -6.75 -9.75 -2.28
C ILE A 50 -5.65 -10.73 -1.90
N VAL A 51 -4.75 -11.00 -2.83
CA VAL A 51 -3.52 -11.77 -2.60
C VAL A 51 -2.38 -10.79 -2.70
N THR A 52 -1.60 -10.69 -1.63
CA THR A 52 -0.49 -9.74 -1.53
C THR A 52 0.83 -10.50 -1.41
N LEU A 53 1.81 -10.15 -2.23
CA LEU A 53 3.21 -10.49 -2.04
C LEU A 53 3.92 -9.26 -1.47
N THR A 54 4.56 -9.40 -0.32
CA THR A 54 5.36 -8.34 0.30
C THR A 54 6.79 -8.83 0.46
N HIS A 55 7.75 -7.97 0.13
CA HIS A 55 9.16 -8.15 0.44
C HIS A 55 9.68 -6.89 1.11
N VAL A 56 10.39 -7.06 2.23
CA VAL A 56 11.10 -6.00 2.92
C VAL A 56 12.53 -6.47 3.18
N ASP A 57 13.46 -5.62 2.91
CA ASP A 57 14.85 -5.81 3.29
C ASP A 57 15.46 -4.51 3.78
N GLY A 58 16.55 -4.62 4.53
CA GLY A 58 17.26 -3.44 4.97
C GLY A 58 18.62 -3.77 5.55
N GLY A 59 19.52 -2.82 5.40
CA GLY A 59 20.86 -2.79 5.99
C GLY A 59 21.09 -1.49 6.75
N THR A 60 22.36 -1.15 6.98
CA THR A 60 22.74 0.06 7.70
C THR A 60 22.42 1.34 6.93
N MET A 61 22.55 1.31 5.62
CA MET A 61 22.42 2.50 4.76
C MET A 61 21.11 2.54 3.98
N TRP A 62 20.64 1.39 3.51
CA TRP A 62 19.50 1.31 2.60
C TRP A 62 18.50 0.26 3.05
N SER A 63 17.21 0.58 2.91
CA SER A 63 16.13 -0.40 3.05
C SER A 63 15.13 -0.29 1.90
N ASN A 64 14.47 -1.41 1.60
CA ASN A 64 13.49 -1.52 0.53
C ASN A 64 12.20 -2.13 1.06
N PHE A 65 11.10 -1.65 0.50
CA PHE A 65 9.77 -2.23 0.64
C PHE A 65 9.16 -2.40 -0.75
N VAL A 66 8.72 -3.63 -1.04
CA VAL A 66 7.97 -3.97 -2.26
C VAL A 66 6.68 -4.63 -1.83
N ASN A 67 5.56 -4.17 -2.38
CA ASN A 67 4.26 -4.79 -2.17
C ASN A 67 3.55 -4.95 -3.52
N ILE A 68 2.97 -6.13 -3.77
CA ILE A 68 2.22 -6.40 -4.99
C ILE A 68 0.90 -7.05 -4.61
N ASP A 69 -0.19 -6.37 -4.88
CA ASP A 69 -1.54 -6.84 -4.67
C ASP A 69 -2.15 -7.36 -5.98
N GLY A 70 -2.73 -8.54 -5.94
CA GLY A 70 -3.69 -9.03 -6.91
C GLY A 70 -5.09 -8.92 -6.30
N LEU A 71 -5.93 -8.02 -6.82
CA LEU A 71 -7.28 -7.79 -6.31
C LEU A 71 -8.30 -8.46 -7.24
N PHE A 72 -9.13 -9.31 -6.66
CA PHE A 72 -10.15 -10.07 -7.37
C PHE A 72 -11.53 -9.65 -6.86
N SER A 73 -12.32 -9.03 -7.73
CA SER A 73 -13.67 -8.53 -7.42
C SER A 73 -14.73 -9.38 -8.10
N TYR A 74 -15.91 -9.44 -7.49
CA TYR A 74 -17.05 -10.15 -8.02
C TYR A 74 -17.97 -9.27 -8.89
N SER A 75 -19.12 -9.78 -9.24
CA SER A 75 -20.08 -9.20 -10.19
C SER A 75 -20.49 -7.74 -9.92
N ASN A 76 -20.38 -7.27 -8.70
CA ASN A 76 -20.73 -5.90 -8.32
C ASN A 76 -19.66 -4.85 -8.72
N ASP A 77 -18.47 -5.26 -9.12
CA ASP A 77 -17.47 -4.33 -9.63
C ASP A 77 -17.89 -3.85 -11.02
N PRO A 78 -17.94 -2.53 -11.27
CA PRO A 78 -18.35 -2.01 -12.58
C PRO A 78 -17.47 -2.50 -13.73
N ALA A 79 -16.22 -2.84 -13.46
CA ALA A 79 -15.32 -3.42 -14.44
C ALA A 79 -15.69 -4.87 -14.85
N ASN A 80 -16.48 -5.58 -14.04
CA ASN A 80 -16.88 -6.95 -14.34
C ASN A 80 -17.83 -7.05 -15.55
N ASN A 81 -18.57 -5.98 -15.85
CA ASN A 81 -19.54 -5.93 -16.94
C ASN A 81 -18.93 -5.47 -18.29
N SER A 82 -17.65 -5.15 -18.33
CA SER A 82 -16.99 -4.56 -19.49
C SER A 82 -16.34 -5.58 -20.44
N GLY A 83 -16.38 -6.85 -20.11
CA GLY A 83 -15.84 -7.92 -20.95
C GLY A 83 -16.93 -8.74 -21.65
N PRO A 84 -16.64 -9.36 -22.82
CA PRO A 84 -17.63 -10.13 -23.61
C PRO A 84 -18.18 -11.36 -22.89
N HIS A 85 -17.68 -11.74 -21.73
CA HIS A 85 -18.07 -12.96 -21.01
C HIS A 85 -18.29 -12.76 -19.49
N GLY A 86 -18.45 -11.53 -18.98
CA GLY A 86 -18.68 -11.28 -17.54
C GLY A 86 -17.55 -11.82 -16.66
N THR A 87 -16.32 -11.73 -17.12
CA THR A 87 -15.14 -12.16 -16.36
C THR A 87 -14.96 -11.29 -15.14
N GLN A 88 -14.54 -11.90 -14.03
CA GLN A 88 -14.22 -11.16 -12.79
C GLN A 88 -13.29 -9.98 -13.07
N ALA A 89 -13.49 -8.87 -12.37
CA ALA A 89 -12.55 -7.77 -12.39
C ALA A 89 -11.29 -8.18 -11.64
N VAL A 90 -10.15 -8.08 -12.32
CA VAL A 90 -8.82 -8.38 -11.77
C VAL A 90 -7.98 -7.12 -11.87
N GLU A 91 -7.43 -6.70 -10.74
CA GLU A 91 -6.53 -5.54 -10.65
C GLU A 91 -5.20 -5.98 -10.07
N ALA A 92 -4.11 -5.45 -10.59
CA ALA A 92 -2.79 -5.54 -10.00
C ALA A 92 -2.36 -4.15 -9.51
N TYR A 93 -1.84 -4.08 -8.28
CA TYR A 93 -1.32 -2.86 -7.69
C TYR A 93 0.05 -3.14 -7.08
N GLY A 94 1.06 -2.42 -7.51
CA GLY A 94 2.42 -2.54 -7.02
C GLY A 94 2.89 -1.26 -6.36
N ILE A 95 3.61 -1.38 -5.23
CA ILE A 95 4.23 -0.30 -4.48
C ILE A 95 5.71 -0.61 -4.31
N TYR A 96 6.54 0.40 -4.49
CA TYR A 96 7.95 0.39 -4.08
C TYR A 96 8.25 1.60 -3.22
N ARG A 97 8.99 1.39 -2.13
CA ARG A 97 9.60 2.45 -1.31
C ARG A 97 11.04 2.05 -0.99
N GLY A 98 11.97 2.94 -1.29
CA GLY A 98 13.38 2.79 -0.95
C GLY A 98 13.83 3.94 -0.06
N ASP A 99 14.49 3.62 1.06
CA ASP A 99 14.96 4.58 2.07
C ASP A 99 16.48 4.59 2.12
N LEU A 100 17.08 5.76 2.00
CA LEU A 100 18.49 6.01 2.24
C LEU A 100 18.66 6.72 3.58
N SER A 101 19.24 6.05 4.58
CA SER A 101 19.57 6.65 5.90
C SER A 101 20.52 7.83 5.75
N LEU A 102 20.10 9.01 6.21
CA LEU A 102 20.97 10.20 6.15
C LEU A 102 22.10 10.12 7.17
N ASN A 103 21.86 9.54 8.35
CA ASN A 103 22.92 9.32 9.33
C ASN A 103 24.02 8.42 8.75
N SER A 104 23.66 7.32 8.13
CA SER A 104 24.61 6.39 7.53
C SER A 104 25.30 6.98 6.28
N ALA A 105 24.54 7.66 5.42
CA ALA A 105 25.07 8.26 4.19
C ALA A 105 26.11 9.35 4.46
N PHE A 106 25.95 10.12 5.53
CA PHE A 106 26.86 11.21 5.91
C PHE A 106 27.81 10.85 7.05
N GLY A 107 27.75 9.63 7.59
CA GLY A 107 28.61 9.18 8.69
C GLY A 107 28.40 10.03 9.96
N THR A 108 27.15 10.38 10.28
CA THR A 108 26.82 11.32 11.36
C THR A 108 25.66 10.78 12.22
N SER A 109 25.40 11.42 13.34
CA SER A 109 24.20 11.25 14.16
C SER A 109 23.31 12.51 14.17
N ALA A 110 23.55 13.45 13.27
CA ALA A 110 22.85 14.75 13.24
C ALA A 110 21.34 14.61 12.94
N PHE A 111 20.92 13.51 12.33
CA PHE A 111 19.52 13.20 12.02
C PHE A 111 18.87 12.31 13.09
N THR A 112 19.45 12.20 14.28
CA THR A 112 18.89 11.55 15.47
C THR A 112 18.45 12.60 16.48
N LEU A 113 17.24 12.48 17.00
CA LEU A 113 16.71 13.33 18.09
C LEU A 113 16.26 12.44 19.25
N ASN A 114 17.19 12.09 20.12
CA ASN A 114 16.88 11.25 21.28
C ASN A 114 15.96 11.95 22.28
N PRO A 115 14.97 11.25 22.88
CA PRO A 115 14.63 9.84 22.68
C PRO A 115 13.59 9.60 21.56
N VAL A 116 13.22 10.63 20.77
CA VAL A 116 12.02 10.63 19.92
C VAL A 116 12.30 10.05 18.53
N LEU A 117 13.38 10.48 17.90
CA LEU A 117 13.69 10.14 16.50
C LEU A 117 15.04 9.41 16.42
N ARG A 118 15.03 8.22 15.83
CA ARG A 118 16.26 7.42 15.66
C ARG A 118 17.04 7.75 14.38
N ASP A 119 16.33 8.17 13.32
CA ASP A 119 16.93 8.50 12.03
C ASP A 119 15.96 9.31 11.17
N VAL A 120 16.48 9.98 10.15
CA VAL A 120 15.76 10.50 9.00
C VAL A 120 16.37 9.87 7.76
N SER A 121 15.54 9.34 6.87
CA SER A 121 15.97 8.86 5.56
C SER A 121 15.45 9.75 4.44
N PHE A 122 16.12 9.69 3.29
CA PHE A 122 15.61 10.18 2.04
C PHE A 122 14.88 9.02 1.35
N GLN A 123 13.57 9.16 1.18
CA GLN A 123 12.75 8.12 0.56
C GLN A 123 12.44 8.47 -0.88
N ILE A 124 12.53 7.46 -1.75
CA ILE A 124 12.07 7.49 -3.14
C ILE A 124 11.18 6.30 -3.38
N GLY A 125 10.12 6.48 -4.16
CA GLY A 125 9.21 5.38 -4.43
C GLY A 125 8.25 5.62 -5.57
N GLY A 126 7.37 4.66 -5.77
CA GLY A 126 6.32 4.77 -6.77
C GLY A 126 5.30 3.65 -6.67
N ASP A 127 4.15 3.92 -7.28
CA ASP A 127 3.06 2.96 -7.39
C ASP A 127 2.69 2.75 -8.85
N LEU A 128 2.29 1.52 -9.16
CA LEU A 128 1.78 1.15 -10.46
C LEU A 128 0.49 0.36 -10.29
N SER A 129 -0.54 0.67 -11.08
CA SER A 129 -1.74 -0.19 -11.12
C SER A 129 -2.21 -0.47 -12.52
N THR A 130 -2.89 -1.60 -12.68
CA THR A 130 -3.61 -1.97 -13.89
C THR A 130 -4.81 -2.83 -13.55
N LYS A 131 -5.84 -2.78 -14.38
CA LYS A 131 -7.06 -3.58 -14.23
C LYS A 131 -7.42 -4.19 -15.58
N ASN A 132 -8.09 -5.33 -15.60
CA ASN A 132 -8.43 -6.07 -16.82
C ASN A 132 -9.62 -5.46 -17.60
N THR A 133 -9.77 -4.15 -17.59
CA THR A 133 -10.80 -3.39 -18.31
C THR A 133 -10.23 -2.12 -18.90
N GLU A 134 -10.74 -1.71 -20.05
CA GLU A 134 -10.37 -0.45 -20.71
C GLU A 134 -10.86 0.79 -19.93
N PHE A 135 -11.88 0.64 -19.09
CA PHE A 135 -12.45 1.74 -18.30
C PHE A 135 -11.61 2.09 -17.08
N ALA A 136 -10.84 1.14 -16.58
CA ALA A 136 -10.10 1.34 -15.36
C ALA A 136 -8.91 2.28 -15.55
N PRO A 137 -8.60 3.08 -14.54
CA PRO A 137 -7.37 3.84 -14.53
C PRO A 137 -6.15 2.92 -14.48
N ALA A 138 -5.06 3.37 -15.09
CA ALA A 138 -3.74 2.77 -14.99
C ALA A 138 -2.81 3.79 -14.32
N LYS A 139 -2.74 3.74 -12.99
CA LYS A 139 -1.99 4.69 -12.16
C LYS A 139 -0.49 4.45 -12.31
N LYS A 140 0.24 5.54 -12.43
CA LYS A 140 1.69 5.62 -12.25
C LYS A 140 1.95 6.77 -11.30
N LEU A 141 2.50 6.49 -10.14
CA LEU A 141 2.83 7.47 -9.13
C LEU A 141 4.33 7.45 -8.88
N PHE A 142 4.92 8.62 -8.73
CA PHE A 142 6.27 8.83 -8.21
C PHE A 142 6.17 9.63 -6.93
N VAL A 143 6.93 9.24 -5.90
CA VAL A 143 7.03 9.92 -4.61
C VAL A 143 8.48 10.11 -4.22
N VAL A 144 8.79 11.24 -3.57
CA VAL A 144 10.12 11.53 -3.05
C VAL A 144 10.04 12.50 -1.88
N GLY A 145 10.83 12.26 -0.83
CA GLY A 145 10.87 13.16 0.32
C GLY A 145 11.54 12.55 1.54
N PRO A 146 11.55 13.26 2.68
CA PRO A 146 12.05 12.75 3.94
C PRO A 146 11.10 11.73 4.55
N ASN A 147 11.67 10.69 5.19
CA ASN A 147 10.97 9.72 6.02
C ASN A 147 11.58 9.72 7.43
N PHE A 148 10.78 9.97 8.43
CA PHE A 148 11.16 10.10 9.82
C PHE A 148 10.94 8.77 10.55
N HIS A 149 11.99 8.19 11.12
CA HIS A 149 11.96 6.92 11.83
C HIS A 149 11.91 7.16 13.34
N PHE A 150 10.76 6.89 13.95
CA PHE A 150 10.53 7.13 15.37
C PHE A 150 11.10 6.00 16.25
N ASN A 151 11.57 6.39 17.44
CA ASN A 151 12.08 5.45 18.43
C ASN A 151 10.94 4.94 19.33
N VAL A 152 10.23 3.91 18.85
CA VAL A 152 9.11 3.27 19.54
C VAL A 152 9.32 1.76 19.58
N PRO A 153 8.65 1.03 20.49
CA PRO A 153 8.59 -0.45 20.40
C PRO A 153 8.00 -0.87 19.03
N GLY A 154 8.71 -1.80 18.35
CA GLY A 154 8.39 -2.13 16.97
C GLY A 154 8.91 -1.06 16.01
N PHE A 155 8.03 -0.49 15.17
CA PHE A 155 8.40 0.66 14.33
C PHE A 155 7.22 1.61 14.10
N LEU A 156 7.58 2.86 13.86
CA LEU A 156 6.73 3.92 13.32
C LEU A 156 7.58 4.77 12.39
N THR A 157 7.11 4.95 11.17
CA THR A 157 7.69 5.90 10.22
C THR A 157 6.64 6.88 9.75
N VAL A 158 7.05 8.12 9.48
CA VAL A 158 6.21 9.15 8.87
C VAL A 158 6.99 9.79 7.74
N ALA A 159 6.51 9.60 6.51
CA ALA A 159 7.10 10.20 5.32
C ALA A 159 6.29 11.41 4.86
N LEU A 160 6.99 12.43 4.37
CA LEU A 160 6.41 13.61 3.72
C LEU A 160 6.94 13.66 2.29
N HIS A 161 6.06 13.46 1.33
CA HIS A 161 6.44 13.35 -0.07
C HIS A 161 5.97 14.52 -0.91
N LEU A 162 6.78 14.90 -1.87
CA LEU A 162 6.32 15.48 -3.11
C LEU A 162 5.94 14.31 -4.03
N SER A 163 4.71 14.32 -4.53
CA SER A 163 4.17 13.24 -5.37
C SER A 163 3.72 13.74 -6.73
N LYS A 164 3.84 12.88 -7.74
CA LYS A 164 3.39 13.14 -9.11
C LYS A 164 2.71 11.90 -9.67
N GLU A 165 1.45 12.07 -10.08
CA GLU A 165 0.64 10.99 -10.64
C GLU A 165 0.35 11.22 -12.13
N TRP A 166 0.49 10.16 -12.91
CA TRP A 166 -0.04 10.02 -14.26
C TRP A 166 -1.02 8.86 -14.27
N ASN A 167 -2.13 9.04 -14.95
CA ASN A 167 -3.18 8.03 -14.99
C ASN A 167 -3.77 7.93 -16.40
N ASN A 168 -4.60 6.94 -16.61
CA ASN A 168 -5.42 6.85 -17.79
C ASN A 168 -6.89 6.81 -17.35
N ASN A 169 -7.75 7.59 -17.99
CA ASN A 169 -9.18 7.50 -17.79
C ASN A 169 -9.81 6.88 -19.03
N GLY A 170 -10.09 5.58 -18.97
CA GLY A 170 -10.65 4.83 -20.08
C GLY A 170 -12.10 5.21 -20.42
N ILE A 171 -12.86 5.80 -19.47
CA ILE A 171 -14.24 6.27 -19.70
C ILE A 171 -14.22 7.49 -20.64
N VAL A 172 -13.32 8.44 -20.40
CA VAL A 172 -13.17 9.62 -21.29
C VAL A 172 -12.14 9.39 -22.41
N GLY A 173 -11.49 8.22 -22.44
CA GLY A 173 -10.60 7.80 -23.51
C GLY A 173 -9.31 8.62 -23.63
N LYS A 174 -8.80 9.19 -22.53
CA LYS A 174 -7.59 10.01 -22.54
C LYS A 174 -6.70 9.85 -21.32
N PRO A 175 -5.39 10.11 -21.44
CA PRO A 175 -4.50 10.20 -20.29
C PRO A 175 -4.82 11.42 -19.42
N VAL A 176 -4.60 11.27 -18.11
CA VAL A 176 -4.73 12.30 -17.09
C VAL A 176 -3.34 12.55 -16.50
N ASN A 177 -2.90 13.79 -16.56
CA ASN A 177 -1.64 14.24 -16.00
C ASN A 177 -1.96 15.17 -14.82
N PHE A 178 -1.96 14.62 -13.61
CA PHE A 178 -2.28 15.38 -12.40
C PHE A 178 -1.16 16.37 -12.06
N ASP A 179 -1.49 17.43 -11.35
CA ASP A 179 -0.51 18.37 -10.82
C ASP A 179 0.36 17.69 -9.75
N PRO A 180 1.63 18.14 -9.59
CA PRO A 180 2.41 17.73 -8.41
C PRO A 180 1.68 18.13 -7.14
N THR A 181 1.74 17.26 -6.12
CA THR A 181 1.05 17.49 -4.85
C THR A 181 1.86 16.94 -3.67
N PHE A 182 1.41 17.22 -2.46
CA PHE A 182 2.01 16.69 -1.25
C PHE A 182 1.25 15.44 -0.77
N GLU A 183 2.01 14.51 -0.21
CA GLU A 183 1.52 13.29 0.39
C GLU A 183 2.20 13.08 1.74
N ALA A 184 1.43 12.64 2.74
CA ALA A 184 1.96 12.20 4.03
C ALA A 184 1.58 10.73 4.24
N GLU A 185 2.57 9.90 4.51
CA GLU A 185 2.40 8.47 4.76
C GLU A 185 2.93 8.13 6.15
N ALA A 186 2.14 7.44 6.98
CA ALA A 186 2.59 6.85 8.23
C ALA A 186 2.42 5.34 8.18
N VAL A 187 3.44 4.59 8.61
CA VAL A 187 3.40 3.12 8.68
C VAL A 187 3.87 2.70 10.06
N TRP A 188 3.14 1.77 10.70
CA TRP A 188 3.46 1.32 12.04
C TRP A 188 3.24 -0.18 12.25
N SER A 189 4.01 -0.70 13.21
CA SER A 189 3.77 -2.00 13.84
C SER A 189 4.21 -1.90 15.30
N TYR A 190 3.24 -1.92 16.21
CA TYR A 190 3.45 -1.79 17.64
C TYR A 190 3.07 -3.07 18.37
N PRO A 191 3.99 -3.73 19.10
CA PRO A 191 3.69 -4.92 19.86
C PRO A 191 2.83 -4.58 21.09
N LEU A 192 1.74 -5.31 21.29
CA LEU A 192 0.84 -5.15 22.42
C LEU A 192 1.23 -6.11 23.58
N ALA A 193 2.48 -6.02 24.03
CA ALA A 193 3.06 -6.94 25.01
C ALA A 193 2.28 -7.00 26.33
N PHE A 194 1.59 -5.92 26.71
CA PHE A 194 0.75 -5.86 27.92
C PHE A 194 -0.43 -6.84 27.91
N THR A 195 -0.80 -7.38 26.75
CA THR A 195 -1.88 -8.38 26.63
C THR A 195 -1.45 -9.78 27.02
N GLY A 196 -0.14 -10.04 27.12
CA GLY A 196 0.42 -11.38 27.30
C GLY A 196 0.28 -12.28 26.07
N LEU A 197 -0.24 -11.77 24.96
CA LEU A 197 -0.38 -12.48 23.68
C LEU A 197 0.63 -11.94 22.66
N PRO A 198 1.04 -12.73 21.66
CA PRO A 198 1.86 -12.25 20.55
C PRO A 198 1.01 -11.42 19.56
N LEU A 199 0.51 -10.31 20.04
CA LEU A 199 -0.43 -9.41 19.36
C LEU A 199 0.29 -8.11 18.97
N LYS A 200 0.02 -7.62 17.77
CA LYS A 200 0.56 -6.37 17.21
C LYS A 200 -0.57 -5.48 16.74
N PHE A 201 -0.46 -4.16 16.96
CA PHE A 201 -1.27 -3.16 16.28
C PHE A 201 -0.47 -2.61 15.11
N GLN A 202 -0.93 -2.88 13.89
CA GLN A 202 -0.23 -2.56 12.65
C GLN A 202 -1.12 -1.74 11.72
N GLY A 203 -0.51 -1.09 10.75
CA GLY A 203 -1.27 -0.42 9.72
C GLY A 203 -0.49 0.65 8.99
N PHE A 204 -1.23 1.36 8.16
CA PHE A 204 -0.75 2.56 7.51
C PHE A 204 -1.84 3.64 7.49
N PHE A 205 -1.41 4.87 7.30
CA PHE A 205 -2.25 6.05 7.09
C PHE A 205 -1.62 6.90 6.01
N ASN A 206 -2.39 7.22 4.98
CA ASN A 206 -1.94 8.02 3.86
C ASN A 206 -2.91 9.18 3.61
N VAL A 207 -2.37 10.38 3.40
CA VAL A 207 -3.11 11.59 3.03
C VAL A 207 -2.46 12.19 1.79
N VAL A 208 -3.26 12.34 0.72
CA VAL A 208 -2.83 13.00 -0.51
C VAL A 208 -3.60 14.30 -0.67
N ALA A 209 -2.90 15.42 -0.79
CA ALA A 209 -3.51 16.73 -1.04
C ALA A 209 -4.15 16.76 -2.45
N PRO A 210 -5.03 17.73 -2.74
CA PRO A 210 -5.61 17.88 -4.06
C PRO A 210 -4.54 17.96 -5.16
N LYS A 211 -4.72 17.21 -6.24
CA LYS A 211 -3.77 17.02 -7.34
C LYS A 211 -4.27 17.58 -8.68
N GLY A 212 -5.06 18.66 -8.63
CA GLY A 212 -5.62 19.31 -9.82
C GLY A 212 -6.93 18.71 -10.28
N LYS A 213 -7.14 18.59 -11.59
CA LYS A 213 -8.38 18.11 -12.21
C LYS A 213 -8.25 16.66 -12.66
N ASP A 214 -9.33 15.92 -12.50
CA ASP A 214 -9.47 14.55 -13.00
C ASP A 214 -9.75 14.50 -14.51
N GLY A 215 -9.98 13.30 -15.06
CA GLY A 215 -10.29 13.11 -16.49
C GLY A 215 -11.62 13.73 -16.95
N PHE A 216 -12.53 14.02 -16.04
CA PHE A 216 -13.80 14.69 -16.29
C PHE A 216 -13.71 16.21 -16.14
N GLY A 217 -12.56 16.75 -15.71
CA GLY A 217 -12.34 18.16 -15.43
C GLY A 217 -12.77 18.62 -14.04
N ALA A 218 -13.20 17.71 -13.18
CA ALA A 218 -13.54 18.00 -11.80
C ALA A 218 -12.29 18.15 -10.93
N GLY A 219 -12.30 19.12 -10.01
CA GLY A 219 -11.20 19.30 -9.05
C GLY A 219 -11.13 18.15 -8.05
N THR A 220 -9.95 17.57 -7.89
CA THR A 220 -9.72 16.52 -6.89
C THR A 220 -9.80 17.06 -5.47
N LYS A 221 -10.13 16.19 -4.53
CA LYS A 221 -10.20 16.47 -3.09
C LYS A 221 -9.06 15.80 -2.35
N THR A 222 -8.77 16.25 -1.14
CA THR A 222 -7.86 15.55 -0.24
C THR A 222 -8.33 14.12 -0.04
N GLU A 223 -7.49 13.18 -0.39
CA GLU A 223 -7.71 11.74 -0.24
C GLU A 223 -7.12 11.27 1.08
N VAL A 224 -7.85 10.43 1.82
CA VAL A 224 -7.37 9.82 3.06
C VAL A 224 -7.62 8.33 2.99
N LEU A 225 -6.56 7.54 3.12
CA LEU A 225 -6.64 6.08 3.18
C LEU A 225 -5.92 5.57 4.42
N THR A 226 -6.58 4.69 5.18
CA THR A 226 -5.94 4.01 6.32
C THR A 226 -6.44 2.59 6.46
N GLU A 227 -5.54 1.69 6.89
CA GLU A 227 -5.85 0.30 7.23
C GLU A 227 -5.23 -0.10 8.58
N PRO A 228 -5.77 0.36 9.73
CA PRO A 228 -5.39 -0.20 11.03
C PRO A 228 -5.85 -1.65 11.16
N ARG A 229 -5.00 -2.49 11.78
CA ARG A 229 -5.32 -3.91 12.03
C ARG A 229 -4.71 -4.39 13.35
N LEU A 230 -5.40 -5.36 13.97
CA LEU A 230 -4.86 -6.19 15.03
C LEU A 230 -4.37 -7.49 14.40
N THR A 231 -3.13 -7.85 14.65
CA THR A 231 -2.45 -9.01 14.07
C THR A 231 -1.96 -9.92 15.18
N LEU A 232 -2.43 -11.16 15.17
CA LEU A 232 -2.02 -12.23 16.08
C LEU A 232 -1.00 -13.12 15.36
N ASP A 233 0.17 -13.33 15.96
CA ASP A 233 1.14 -14.33 15.52
C ASP A 233 0.68 -15.72 15.97
N VAL A 234 -0.09 -16.38 15.10
CA VAL A 234 -0.59 -17.75 15.32
C VAL A 234 0.56 -18.74 15.24
N GLY A 235 1.60 -18.44 14.47
CA GLY A 235 2.82 -19.25 14.40
C GLY A 235 3.48 -19.41 15.77
N ALA A 236 3.63 -18.31 16.51
CA ALA A 236 4.14 -18.34 17.89
C ALA A 236 3.17 -19.02 18.88
N LEU A 237 1.86 -18.72 18.75
CA LEU A 237 0.86 -19.17 19.72
C LEU A 237 0.56 -20.67 19.64
N ALA A 238 0.48 -21.23 18.42
CA ALA A 238 -0.02 -22.58 18.18
C ALA A 238 1.03 -23.59 17.71
N PHE A 239 2.15 -23.11 17.17
CA PHE A 239 3.12 -23.97 16.48
C PHE A 239 4.56 -23.83 16.97
N ASP A 240 4.81 -22.95 17.95
CA ASP A 240 6.16 -22.61 18.44
C ASP A 240 7.09 -22.13 17.30
N LYS A 241 6.51 -21.44 16.33
CA LYS A 241 7.20 -20.87 15.16
C LYS A 241 6.86 -19.38 15.02
N PRO A 242 7.48 -18.50 15.85
CA PRO A 242 7.18 -17.08 15.83
C PRO A 242 7.47 -16.46 14.45
N ASN A 243 6.63 -15.49 14.09
CA ASN A 243 6.70 -14.75 12.82
C ASN A 243 6.60 -15.62 11.56
N LYS A 244 5.90 -16.77 11.63
CA LYS A 244 5.67 -17.62 10.45
C LYS A 244 4.24 -17.55 9.92
N LEU A 245 3.25 -17.37 10.80
CA LEU A 245 1.85 -17.30 10.41
C LEU A 245 1.14 -16.24 11.25
N ASP A 246 0.70 -15.20 10.59
CA ASP A 246 -0.10 -14.12 11.18
C ASP A 246 -1.56 -14.22 10.73
N VAL A 247 -2.50 -13.91 11.64
CA VAL A 247 -3.91 -13.68 11.32
C VAL A 247 -4.31 -12.29 11.80
N SER A 248 -5.00 -11.55 10.95
CA SER A 248 -5.36 -10.16 11.22
C SER A 248 -6.85 -9.91 11.08
N LEU A 249 -7.35 -9.04 11.95
CA LEU A 249 -8.63 -8.35 11.80
C LEU A 249 -8.33 -6.87 11.59
N GLY A 250 -8.78 -6.30 10.48
CA GLY A 250 -8.50 -4.92 10.14
C GLY A 250 -9.72 -4.16 9.63
N TYR A 251 -9.52 -2.87 9.46
CA TYR A 251 -10.52 -1.94 8.98
C TYR A 251 -9.91 -1.00 7.95
N GLN A 252 -10.51 -0.89 6.76
CA GLN A 252 -10.14 0.11 5.78
C GLN A 252 -11.12 1.28 5.85
N TYR A 253 -10.57 2.48 5.94
CA TYR A 253 -11.29 3.72 5.71
C TYR A 253 -10.63 4.48 4.56
N TRP A 254 -11.42 4.81 3.52
CA TRP A 254 -10.92 5.53 2.35
C TRP A 254 -11.87 6.65 1.98
N LEU A 255 -11.52 7.88 2.35
CA LEU A 255 -12.25 9.10 2.04
C LEU A 255 -11.75 9.69 0.73
N ASN A 256 -12.66 10.17 -0.09
CA ASN A 256 -12.38 10.77 -1.40
C ASN A 256 -11.49 9.88 -2.28
N LYS A 257 -11.85 8.60 -2.36
CA LYS A 257 -11.11 7.58 -3.08
C LYS A 257 -10.69 8.05 -4.47
N PHE A 258 -9.36 7.99 -4.73
CA PHE A 258 -8.71 8.50 -5.94
C PHE A 258 -8.85 10.01 -6.17
N GLY A 259 -9.16 10.79 -5.13
CA GLY A 259 -9.41 12.22 -5.20
C GLY A 259 -10.85 12.60 -5.60
N ASN A 260 -11.75 11.63 -5.78
CA ASN A 260 -13.15 11.89 -6.10
C ASN A 260 -13.90 12.43 -4.88
N ASN A 261 -14.67 13.51 -5.04
CA ASN A 261 -15.47 14.07 -3.96
C ASN A 261 -16.58 13.08 -3.53
N HIS A 262 -16.50 12.57 -2.30
CA HIS A 262 -17.43 11.59 -1.77
C HIS A 262 -18.89 12.11 -1.63
N ASP A 263 -19.10 13.42 -1.54
CA ASP A 263 -20.44 14.02 -1.49
C ASP A 263 -21.18 13.94 -2.81
N THR A 264 -20.43 13.90 -3.92
CA THR A 264 -21.00 13.97 -5.27
C THR A 264 -20.77 12.70 -6.09
N VAL A 265 -19.73 11.92 -5.80
CA VAL A 265 -19.38 10.69 -6.50
C VAL A 265 -19.66 9.49 -5.60
N PRO A 266 -20.74 8.72 -5.82
CA PRO A 266 -21.05 7.53 -5.03
C PRO A 266 -19.87 6.56 -5.02
N GLY A 267 -19.65 5.85 -3.90
CA GLY A 267 -18.59 4.86 -3.78
C GLY A 267 -17.19 5.43 -3.56
N SER A 268 -17.05 6.76 -3.45
CA SER A 268 -15.78 7.42 -3.12
C SER A 268 -15.50 7.53 -1.62
N LEU A 269 -16.38 7.01 -0.79
CA LEU A 269 -16.16 6.73 0.64
C LEU A 269 -16.28 5.23 0.86
N ALA A 270 -15.16 4.59 1.19
CA ALA A 270 -15.12 3.18 1.58
C ALA A 270 -14.88 3.04 3.09
N SER A 271 -15.60 2.10 3.68
CA SER A 271 -15.53 1.73 5.09
C SER A 271 -15.82 0.24 5.18
N THR A 272 -14.78 -0.58 5.40
CA THR A 272 -14.93 -2.03 5.41
C THR A 272 -14.05 -2.69 6.47
N VAL A 273 -14.60 -3.69 7.14
CA VAL A 273 -13.81 -4.63 7.94
C VAL A 273 -13.24 -5.69 7.01
N PHE A 274 -12.04 -6.16 7.28
CA PHE A 274 -11.44 -7.27 6.57
C PHE A 274 -10.75 -8.24 7.52
N VAL A 275 -10.59 -9.46 7.06
CA VAL A 275 -9.75 -10.49 7.70
C VAL A 275 -8.60 -10.84 6.77
N ALA A 276 -7.45 -11.18 7.35
CA ALA A 276 -6.29 -11.58 6.56
C ALA A 276 -5.51 -12.70 7.26
N ALA A 277 -4.84 -13.52 6.45
CA ALA A 277 -3.84 -14.48 6.90
C ALA A 277 -2.57 -14.29 6.09
N ARG A 278 -1.42 -14.22 6.78
CA ARG A 278 -0.10 -13.96 6.17
C ARG A 278 0.87 -15.05 6.58
N TYR A 279 1.58 -15.58 5.61
CA TYR A 279 2.67 -16.52 5.81
C TYR A 279 4.00 -15.87 5.42
N HIS A 280 5.01 -16.04 6.29
CA HIS A 280 6.38 -15.53 6.09
C HIS A 280 7.33 -16.69 5.72
N PHE A 281 8.14 -16.50 4.71
CA PHE A 281 9.07 -17.50 4.17
C PHE A 281 10.38 -17.61 4.97
#